data_cdc26085d95fa33372b0640850b69727
#
_entry.id   cdc26085d95fa33372b0640850b69727
#
_cell.length_a   1.000
_cell.length_b   1.000
_cell.length_c   1.000
_cell.angle_alpha   90.00
_cell.angle_beta   90.00
_cell.angle_gamma   90.00
#
_symmetry.space_group_name_H-M   'P 1'
#
loop_
_entity.id
_entity.type
_entity.pdbx_description
1 polymer ?
#
loop_
_entity_poly.entity_id
_entity_poly.type
_entity_poly.pdbx_seq_one_letter_code
_entity_poly.pdbx_strand_id
1 'polypeptide(L)'
;MRHILLYWNHICVLHRQEKTFLDALAQRLLSDEIQLEVRYFGLGYPEHMSEYLARPDAILPDLIVSADLEVFEDTDIFCKLNHSLYPVRSWIPLQSGPMLDAVERGSFLLPFLSIPLVYYTREPEICRRTALTDWNGLAFGGINNSAVKTVVKTVWERWGSQAAQRLLERSLVTDIPIGAFQAVRQKQAATALVPSLYALRADGQETFLQIPEEGPVLIPSYFCARTSIPQSIACRMAKEILCPELCSFYAANGDLIVYPEHTSQKSRQEYSGACCPSAPWLERLTHEEFYHLYCQKLPKASDWQADLKP
;
A
#
# COMPACT_ATOMS: atom_id res chain seq x y z
N MET A 1 -23.70 -16.33 -19.18
CA MET A 1 -22.76 -15.27 -18.82
C MET A 1 -22.46 -15.35 -17.32
N ARG A 2 -21.20 -15.43 -16.93
CA ARG A 2 -20.78 -15.53 -15.53
C ARG A 2 -20.38 -14.15 -15.01
N HIS A 3 -20.95 -13.75 -13.88
CA HIS A 3 -20.61 -12.51 -13.20
C HIS A 3 -19.43 -12.73 -12.25
N ILE A 4 -18.44 -11.82 -12.28
CA ILE A 4 -17.26 -11.80 -11.40
C ILE A 4 -17.17 -10.41 -10.80
N LEU A 5 -17.09 -10.32 -9.48
CA LEU A 5 -16.92 -9.09 -8.74
C LEU A 5 -15.46 -8.94 -8.28
N LEU A 6 -14.78 -7.92 -8.81
CA LEU A 6 -13.41 -7.54 -8.43
C LEU A 6 -13.44 -6.27 -7.58
N TYR A 7 -12.82 -6.33 -6.41
CA TYR A 7 -12.50 -5.14 -5.61
C TYR A 7 -11.08 -4.68 -5.90
N TRP A 8 -10.97 -3.40 -6.26
CA TRP A 8 -9.70 -2.80 -6.68
C TRP A 8 -9.40 -1.57 -5.84
N ASN A 9 -8.32 -1.63 -5.04
CA ASN A 9 -7.79 -0.48 -4.35
C ASN A 9 -6.75 0.18 -5.26
N HIS A 10 -7.14 1.30 -5.88
CA HIS A 10 -6.31 1.97 -6.88
C HIS A 10 -5.15 2.76 -6.28
N ILE A 11 -4.08 2.95 -7.07
CA ILE A 11 -2.99 3.85 -6.73
C ILE A 11 -3.34 5.25 -7.21
N CYS A 12 -3.55 6.17 -6.27
CA CYS A 12 -4.09 7.52 -6.43
C CYS A 12 -3.71 8.22 -7.75
N VAL A 13 -2.42 8.36 -8.04
CA VAL A 13 -1.94 9.08 -9.24
C VAL A 13 -1.99 8.25 -10.53
N LEU A 14 -2.22 6.95 -10.42
CA LEU A 14 -2.26 6.00 -11.54
C LEU A 14 -3.68 5.52 -11.85
N HIS A 15 -4.68 5.91 -11.06
CA HIS A 15 -6.05 5.39 -11.12
C HIS A 15 -6.71 5.48 -12.50
N ARG A 16 -6.40 6.52 -13.28
CA ARG A 16 -6.99 6.69 -14.61
C ARG A 16 -6.54 5.59 -15.56
N GLN A 17 -5.26 5.27 -15.53
CA GLN A 17 -4.67 4.22 -16.38
C GLN A 17 -5.11 2.83 -15.90
N GLU A 18 -5.16 2.61 -14.60
CA GLU A 18 -5.69 1.37 -14.00
C GLU A 18 -7.13 1.13 -14.46
N LYS A 19 -7.98 2.18 -14.38
CA LYS A 19 -9.36 2.10 -14.84
C LYS A 19 -9.43 1.79 -16.34
N THR A 20 -8.66 2.48 -17.17
CA THR A 20 -8.63 2.22 -18.62
C THR A 20 -8.24 0.76 -18.92
N PHE A 21 -7.25 0.21 -18.22
CA PHE A 21 -6.84 -1.18 -18.36
C PHE A 21 -7.98 -2.14 -17.94
N LEU A 22 -8.61 -1.92 -16.79
CA LEU A 22 -9.68 -2.77 -16.29
C LEU A 22 -10.95 -2.71 -17.15
N ASP A 23 -11.30 -1.54 -17.67
CA ASP A 23 -12.40 -1.37 -18.61
C ASP A 23 -12.12 -2.16 -19.92
N ALA A 24 -10.89 -2.10 -20.45
CA ALA A 24 -10.50 -2.88 -21.60
C ALA A 24 -10.50 -4.41 -21.33
N LEU A 25 -10.05 -4.81 -20.14
CA LEU A 25 -10.11 -6.21 -19.70
C LEU A 25 -11.56 -6.67 -19.62
N ALA A 26 -12.45 -5.90 -19.00
CA ALA A 26 -13.87 -6.22 -18.91
C ALA A 26 -14.51 -6.43 -20.29
N GLN A 27 -14.19 -5.57 -21.26
CA GLN A 27 -14.67 -5.72 -22.64
C GLN A 27 -14.16 -6.99 -23.33
N ARG A 28 -12.88 -7.35 -23.15
CA ARG A 28 -12.32 -8.61 -23.72
C ARG A 28 -13.02 -9.84 -23.13
N LEU A 29 -13.30 -9.84 -21.84
CA LEU A 29 -13.89 -10.98 -21.14
C LEU A 29 -15.36 -11.25 -21.54
N LEU A 30 -16.06 -10.26 -22.10
CA LEU A 30 -17.46 -10.46 -22.60
C LEU A 30 -17.50 -11.49 -23.72
N SER A 31 -16.48 -11.59 -24.58
CA SER A 31 -16.40 -12.60 -25.63
C SER A 31 -16.34 -14.03 -25.08
N ASP A 32 -15.91 -14.21 -23.85
CA ASP A 32 -15.79 -15.48 -23.14
C ASP A 32 -16.95 -15.71 -22.15
N GLU A 33 -18.05 -14.99 -22.34
CA GLU A 33 -19.23 -15.04 -21.46
C GLU A 33 -18.95 -14.70 -19.99
N ILE A 34 -17.91 -13.88 -19.74
CA ILE A 34 -17.55 -13.38 -18.41
C ILE A 34 -17.90 -11.88 -18.33
N GLN A 35 -18.75 -11.52 -17.40
CA GLN A 35 -19.03 -10.13 -17.02
C GLN A 35 -18.21 -9.76 -15.81
N LEU A 36 -17.17 -8.94 -15.99
CA LEU A 36 -16.38 -8.39 -14.91
C LEU A 36 -17.00 -7.09 -14.40
N GLU A 37 -17.37 -7.07 -13.13
CA GLU A 37 -17.74 -5.87 -12.40
C GLU A 37 -16.59 -5.45 -11.52
N VAL A 38 -16.13 -4.19 -11.64
CA VAL A 38 -15.05 -3.65 -10.82
C VAL A 38 -15.60 -2.59 -9.87
N ARG A 39 -15.42 -2.83 -8.58
CA ARG A 39 -15.66 -1.82 -7.55
C ARG A 39 -14.34 -1.24 -7.08
N TYR A 40 -14.23 0.08 -7.21
CA TYR A 40 -13.02 0.81 -6.88
C TYR A 40 -13.05 1.36 -5.47
N PHE A 41 -11.87 1.35 -4.82
CA PHE A 41 -11.61 1.91 -3.50
C PHE A 41 -10.33 2.75 -3.50
N GLY A 42 -10.14 3.56 -2.47
CA GLY A 42 -8.95 4.39 -2.30
C GLY A 42 -9.25 5.87 -2.36
N LEU A 43 -8.23 6.70 -2.54
CA LEU A 43 -8.37 8.16 -2.51
C LEU A 43 -9.34 8.65 -3.60
N GLY A 44 -10.33 9.45 -3.20
CA GLY A 44 -11.37 9.96 -4.09
C GLY A 44 -12.65 9.12 -4.11
N TYR A 45 -12.67 7.99 -3.41
CA TYR A 45 -13.86 7.18 -3.17
C TYR A 45 -14.39 7.41 -1.75
N PRO A 46 -15.69 7.17 -1.49
CA PRO A 46 -16.34 7.55 -0.23
C PRO A 46 -15.83 6.78 0.99
N GLU A 47 -15.21 5.62 0.80
CA GLU A 47 -14.75 4.74 1.88
C GLU A 47 -13.53 3.91 1.47
N HIS A 48 -12.76 3.46 2.46
CA HIS A 48 -11.69 2.47 2.27
C HIS A 48 -12.29 1.07 2.08
N MET A 49 -11.53 0.17 1.42
CA MET A 49 -11.98 -1.21 1.22
C MET A 49 -12.16 -1.95 2.55
N SER A 50 -11.25 -1.74 3.49
CA SER A 50 -11.34 -2.29 4.85
C SER A 50 -12.58 -1.79 5.59
N GLU A 51 -12.89 -0.49 5.53
CA GLU A 51 -14.10 0.09 6.15
C GLU A 51 -15.37 -0.53 5.57
N TYR A 52 -15.42 -0.70 4.25
CA TYR A 52 -16.55 -1.37 3.61
C TYR A 52 -16.68 -2.82 4.05
N LEU A 53 -15.59 -3.59 3.99
CA LEU A 53 -15.59 -5.03 4.35
C LEU A 53 -15.83 -5.28 5.85
N ALA A 54 -15.57 -4.30 6.72
CA ALA A 54 -15.90 -4.38 8.14
C ALA A 54 -17.42 -4.42 8.38
N ARG A 55 -18.22 -3.87 7.48
CA ARG A 55 -19.68 -3.83 7.63
C ARG A 55 -20.30 -5.22 7.68
N PRO A 56 -21.37 -5.42 8.45
CA PRO A 56 -22.09 -6.71 8.51
C PRO A 56 -22.75 -7.09 7.18
N ASP A 57 -23.19 -6.10 6.39
CA ASP A 57 -23.90 -6.24 5.13
C ASP A 57 -22.97 -6.14 3.90
N ALA A 58 -21.66 -6.13 4.11
CA ALA A 58 -20.70 -6.05 3.02
C ALA A 58 -20.82 -7.24 2.06
N ILE A 59 -20.93 -6.94 0.77
CA ILE A 59 -20.87 -7.96 -0.28
C ILE A 59 -19.40 -8.37 -0.43
N LEU A 60 -19.11 -9.65 -0.28
CA LEU A 60 -17.76 -10.16 -0.44
C LEU A 60 -17.46 -10.35 -1.93
N PRO A 61 -16.32 -9.83 -2.44
CA PRO A 61 -15.94 -9.95 -3.85
C PRO A 61 -15.45 -11.36 -4.18
N ASP A 62 -15.36 -11.68 -5.45
CA ASP A 62 -14.71 -12.90 -5.94
C ASP A 62 -13.18 -12.76 -5.96
N LEU A 63 -12.72 -11.55 -6.29
CA LEU A 63 -11.30 -11.20 -6.44
C LEU A 63 -11.01 -9.89 -5.72
N ILE A 64 -9.82 -9.78 -5.15
CA ILE A 64 -9.32 -8.56 -4.51
C ILE A 64 -7.93 -8.24 -5.05
N VAL A 65 -7.70 -6.95 -5.37
CA VAL A 65 -6.37 -6.34 -5.52
C VAL A 65 -6.32 -5.13 -4.60
N SER A 66 -5.45 -5.17 -3.60
CA SER A 66 -5.45 -4.12 -2.59
C SER A 66 -4.07 -3.86 -1.98
N ALA A 67 -3.77 -2.56 -1.82
CA ALA A 67 -2.75 -2.01 -0.93
C ALA A 67 -3.36 -1.47 0.38
N ASP A 68 -4.66 -1.62 0.59
CA ASP A 68 -5.30 -1.41 1.89
C ASP A 68 -5.06 -2.64 2.75
N LEU A 69 -3.98 -2.60 3.53
CA LEU A 69 -3.47 -3.74 4.28
C LEU A 69 -4.39 -4.17 5.42
N GLU A 70 -5.25 -3.28 5.92
CA GLU A 70 -6.23 -3.63 6.95
C GLU A 70 -7.21 -4.73 6.47
N VAL A 71 -7.42 -4.85 5.15
CA VAL A 71 -8.19 -5.95 4.55
C VAL A 71 -7.60 -7.32 4.89
N PHE A 72 -6.28 -7.39 5.05
CA PHE A 72 -5.52 -8.64 5.25
C PHE A 72 -4.95 -8.79 6.67
N GLU A 73 -4.80 -7.69 7.40
CA GLU A 73 -4.17 -7.64 8.72
C GLU A 73 -5.20 -7.54 9.85
N ASP A 74 -6.41 -7.03 9.57
CA ASP A 74 -7.52 -7.05 10.52
C ASP A 74 -8.14 -8.45 10.54
N THR A 75 -8.06 -9.13 11.70
CA THR A 75 -8.55 -10.50 11.86
C THR A 75 -10.04 -10.63 11.62
N ASP A 76 -10.85 -9.64 12.01
CA ASP A 76 -12.30 -9.69 11.85
C ASP A 76 -12.71 -9.54 10.39
N ILE A 77 -11.95 -8.76 9.61
CA ILE A 77 -12.15 -8.63 8.17
C ILE A 77 -11.62 -9.87 7.44
N PHE A 78 -10.38 -10.26 7.72
CA PHE A 78 -9.72 -11.35 7.00
C PHE A 78 -10.37 -12.70 7.26
N CYS A 79 -10.89 -12.96 8.46
CA CYS A 79 -11.66 -14.17 8.76
C CYS A 79 -12.90 -14.33 7.88
N LYS A 80 -13.56 -13.26 7.45
CA LYS A 80 -14.68 -13.34 6.50
C LYS A 80 -14.25 -13.86 5.12
N LEU A 81 -12.99 -13.66 4.74
CA LEU A 81 -12.41 -14.02 3.44
C LEU A 81 -11.66 -15.35 3.49
N ASN A 82 -10.84 -15.56 4.52
CA ASN A 82 -9.81 -16.59 4.61
C ASN A 82 -10.34 -18.03 4.40
N HIS A 83 -11.48 -18.37 4.98
CA HIS A 83 -12.08 -19.70 4.82
C HIS A 83 -12.51 -20.04 3.39
N SER A 84 -12.50 -19.08 2.50
CA SER A 84 -12.93 -19.21 1.10
C SER A 84 -11.88 -18.75 0.09
N LEU A 85 -10.61 -18.66 0.47
CA LEU A 85 -9.54 -18.25 -0.43
C LEU A 85 -8.85 -19.45 -1.09
N TYR A 86 -8.45 -19.27 -2.35
CA TYR A 86 -7.53 -20.17 -3.04
C TYR A 86 -6.07 -19.90 -2.63
N PRO A 87 -5.20 -20.94 -2.65
CA PRO A 87 -3.76 -20.75 -2.47
C PRO A 87 -3.12 -20.18 -3.76
N VAL A 88 -3.26 -18.88 -3.94
CA VAL A 88 -2.93 -18.16 -5.20
C VAL A 88 -1.42 -17.94 -5.38
N ARG A 89 -0.60 -18.06 -4.32
CA ARG A 89 0.81 -17.69 -4.30
C ARG A 89 1.65 -18.32 -5.42
N SER A 90 1.31 -19.53 -5.84
CA SER A 90 2.02 -20.28 -6.88
C SER A 90 1.48 -20.09 -8.30
N TRP A 91 0.43 -19.28 -8.48
CA TRP A 91 -0.22 -19.16 -9.79
C TRP A 91 0.57 -18.36 -10.83
N ILE A 92 1.41 -17.46 -10.33
CA ILE A 92 2.27 -16.62 -11.16
C ILE A 92 3.68 -16.69 -10.57
N PRO A 93 4.71 -16.88 -11.41
CA PRO A 93 6.09 -16.82 -10.98
C PRO A 93 6.42 -15.39 -10.51
N LEU A 94 7.11 -15.28 -9.37
CA LEU A 94 7.55 -14.02 -8.82
C LEU A 94 9.08 -13.97 -8.80
N GLN A 95 9.61 -12.76 -8.91
CA GLN A 95 11.05 -12.55 -8.80
C GLN A 95 11.47 -12.70 -7.34
N SER A 96 12.29 -13.72 -7.08
CA SER A 96 12.86 -13.97 -5.75
C SER A 96 13.81 -12.83 -5.30
N GLY A 97 13.92 -12.66 -4.00
CA GLY A 97 14.85 -11.72 -3.40
C GLY A 97 14.33 -11.08 -2.12
N PRO A 98 15.20 -10.34 -1.41
CA PRO A 98 14.89 -9.81 -0.07
C PRO A 98 13.62 -8.95 0.00
N MET A 99 13.29 -8.23 -1.08
CA MET A 99 12.08 -7.41 -1.13
C MET A 99 10.80 -8.25 -1.20
N LEU A 100 10.81 -9.36 -1.95
CA LEU A 100 9.69 -10.28 -1.96
C LEU A 100 9.56 -10.97 -0.59
N ASP A 101 10.68 -11.42 -0.03
CA ASP A 101 10.70 -12.09 1.28
C ASP A 101 10.13 -11.18 2.38
N ALA A 102 10.39 -9.88 2.32
CA ALA A 102 9.87 -8.90 3.29
C ALA A 102 8.34 -8.76 3.24
N VAL A 103 7.70 -9.01 2.09
CA VAL A 103 6.26 -8.82 1.90
C VAL A 103 5.49 -10.14 1.78
N GLU A 104 6.15 -11.28 1.90
CA GLU A 104 5.50 -12.60 1.84
C GLU A 104 4.49 -12.78 2.99
N ARG A 105 3.27 -13.22 2.69
CA ARG A 105 2.16 -13.39 3.63
C ARG A 105 1.44 -14.74 3.46
N GLY A 106 2.21 -15.79 3.15
CA GLY A 106 1.69 -17.14 3.00
C GLY A 106 1.02 -17.42 1.66
N SER A 107 0.28 -18.53 1.58
CA SER A 107 -0.19 -19.10 0.30
C SER A 107 -1.41 -18.39 -0.32
N PHE A 108 -2.20 -17.69 0.48
CA PHE A 108 -3.47 -17.10 0.05
C PHE A 108 -3.34 -15.70 -0.56
N LEU A 109 -2.21 -15.04 -0.33
CA LEU A 109 -1.93 -13.70 -0.82
C LEU A 109 -0.78 -13.75 -1.84
N LEU A 110 -1.02 -13.25 -3.03
CA LEU A 110 -0.02 -13.15 -4.08
C LEU A 110 0.50 -11.70 -4.13
N PRO A 111 1.75 -11.45 -3.70
CA PRO A 111 2.34 -10.12 -3.82
C PRO A 111 2.36 -9.69 -5.28
N PHE A 112 1.78 -8.53 -5.54
CA PHE A 112 1.68 -7.95 -6.88
C PHE A 112 2.74 -6.89 -7.09
N LEU A 113 2.70 -5.85 -6.26
CA LEU A 113 3.67 -4.76 -6.25
C LEU A 113 3.87 -4.25 -4.82
N SER A 114 4.89 -3.42 -4.63
CA SER A 114 5.06 -2.60 -3.43
C SER A 114 5.31 -1.14 -3.79
N ILE A 115 4.78 -0.26 -2.96
CA ILE A 115 5.01 1.18 -3.02
C ILE A 115 6.09 1.51 -1.98
N PRO A 116 7.33 1.85 -2.40
CA PRO A 116 8.36 2.27 -1.46
C PRO A 116 8.04 3.65 -0.88
N LEU A 117 8.21 3.81 0.43
CA LEU A 117 8.20 5.11 1.08
C LEU A 117 9.64 5.59 1.20
N VAL A 118 9.90 6.76 0.64
CA VAL A 118 11.22 7.40 0.57
C VAL A 118 11.13 8.85 1.03
N TYR A 119 12.27 9.46 1.34
CA TYR A 119 12.28 10.86 1.73
C TYR A 119 12.19 11.77 0.50
N TYR A 120 11.29 12.75 0.60
CA TYR A 120 11.27 13.96 -0.21
C TYR A 120 11.72 15.09 0.69
N THR A 121 12.87 15.69 0.41
CA THR A 121 13.56 16.57 1.36
C THR A 121 14.16 17.79 0.71
N ARG A 122 14.32 18.84 1.50
CA ARG A 122 15.13 20.03 1.20
C ARG A 122 16.51 19.98 1.87
N GLU A 123 16.76 18.98 2.71
CA GLU A 123 17.97 18.82 3.51
C GLU A 123 18.57 17.42 3.31
N PRO A 124 19.13 17.10 2.11
CA PRO A 124 19.58 15.76 1.77
C PRO A 124 20.71 15.25 2.66
N GLU A 125 21.58 16.14 3.15
CA GLU A 125 22.69 15.74 4.02
C GLU A 125 22.22 15.34 5.43
N ILE A 126 21.14 15.93 5.92
CA ILE A 126 20.54 15.54 7.19
C ILE A 126 19.89 14.16 7.03
N CYS A 127 19.17 13.93 5.94
CA CYS A 127 18.51 12.65 5.66
C CYS A 127 19.48 11.46 5.66
N ARG A 128 20.69 11.64 5.18
CA ARG A 128 21.72 10.58 5.12
C ARG A 128 22.28 10.17 6.48
N ARG A 129 21.99 10.93 7.53
CA ARG A 129 22.54 10.73 8.87
C ARG A 129 21.49 10.58 9.96
N THR A 130 20.21 10.61 9.58
CA THR A 130 19.10 10.59 10.52
C THR A 130 18.30 9.30 10.33
N ALA A 131 18.35 8.44 11.32
CA ALA A 131 17.54 7.24 11.37
C ALA A 131 16.04 7.60 11.44
N LEU A 132 15.16 6.74 10.94
CA LEU A 132 13.72 6.97 10.92
C LEU A 132 13.14 7.28 12.31
N THR A 133 13.72 6.70 13.36
CA THR A 133 13.34 6.92 14.77
C THR A 133 13.82 8.24 15.38
N ASP A 134 14.80 8.91 14.76
CA ASP A 134 15.46 10.07 15.32
C ASP A 134 14.94 11.39 14.75
N TRP A 135 14.01 11.31 13.80
CA TRP A 135 13.40 12.48 13.20
C TRP A 135 12.60 13.31 14.21
N ASN A 136 12.73 14.63 14.06
CA ASN A 136 11.87 15.62 14.68
C ASN A 136 11.29 16.52 13.59
N GLY A 137 9.97 16.53 13.43
CA GLY A 137 9.29 17.29 12.38
C GLY A 137 9.27 16.61 11.02
N LEU A 138 9.43 15.27 10.96
CA LEU A 138 9.19 14.49 9.74
C LEU A 138 7.72 14.59 9.35
N ALA A 139 7.42 14.98 8.11
CA ALA A 139 6.05 14.91 7.60
C ALA A 139 5.79 13.54 6.98
N PHE A 140 4.64 12.92 7.28
CA PHE A 140 4.13 11.77 6.55
C PHE A 140 2.61 11.74 6.56
N GLY A 141 1.99 11.09 5.59
CA GLY A 141 0.57 11.24 5.36
C GLY A 141 -0.17 9.98 5.02
N GLY A 142 -1.49 10.06 5.21
CA GLY A 142 -2.42 8.96 5.06
C GLY A 142 -2.76 8.31 6.39
N ILE A 143 -3.19 9.13 7.34
CA ILE A 143 -3.56 8.71 8.71
C ILE A 143 -4.57 7.55 8.72
N ASN A 144 -5.52 7.56 7.79
CA ASN A 144 -6.55 6.52 7.67
C ASN A 144 -6.20 5.45 6.64
N ASN A 145 -5.01 5.50 6.02
CA ASN A 145 -4.59 4.51 5.02
C ASN A 145 -3.36 3.72 5.46
N SER A 146 -3.01 2.70 4.70
CA SER A 146 -1.91 1.79 5.00
C SER A 146 -0.54 2.48 5.11
N ALA A 147 -0.31 3.66 4.51
CA ALA A 147 1.01 4.30 4.50
C ALA A 147 1.51 4.60 5.92
N VAL A 148 0.76 5.40 6.70
CA VAL A 148 1.15 5.74 8.08
C VAL A 148 1.14 4.51 8.97
N LYS A 149 0.09 3.67 8.87
CA LYS A 149 -0.05 2.46 9.68
C LYS A 149 1.13 1.51 9.48
N THR A 150 1.56 1.30 8.22
CA THR A 150 2.71 0.43 7.91
C THR A 150 4.01 1.01 8.46
N VAL A 151 4.24 2.32 8.36
CA VAL A 151 5.41 2.97 8.97
C VAL A 151 5.43 2.75 10.47
N VAL A 152 4.32 3.01 11.15
CA VAL A 152 4.21 2.84 12.60
C VAL A 152 4.42 1.39 13.02
N LYS A 153 3.79 0.42 12.31
CA LYS A 153 3.97 -1.02 12.54
C LYS A 153 5.42 -1.45 12.32
N THR A 154 6.08 -0.97 11.25
CA THR A 154 7.49 -1.27 10.97
C THR A 154 8.41 -0.73 12.06
N VAL A 155 8.22 0.51 12.50
CA VAL A 155 9.01 1.10 13.58
C VAL A 155 8.76 0.36 14.89
N TRP A 156 7.52 -0.03 15.16
CA TRP A 156 7.18 -0.78 16.37
C TRP A 156 7.87 -2.16 16.40
N GLU A 157 7.80 -2.91 15.30
CA GLU A 157 8.46 -4.21 15.23
C GLU A 157 9.97 -4.11 15.45
N ARG A 158 10.62 -3.14 14.79
CA ARG A 158 12.09 -3.03 14.76
C ARG A 158 12.69 -2.37 16.01
N TRP A 159 12.01 -1.39 16.58
CA TRP A 159 12.55 -0.54 17.67
C TRP A 159 11.63 -0.39 18.87
N GLY A 160 10.51 -1.12 18.89
CA GLY A 160 9.55 -1.16 19.99
C GLY A 160 8.48 -0.08 19.94
N SER A 161 7.42 -0.28 20.74
CA SER A 161 6.25 0.60 20.79
C SER A 161 6.57 2.04 21.19
N GLN A 162 7.54 2.23 22.09
CA GLN A 162 7.97 3.58 22.50
C GLN A 162 8.62 4.37 21.35
N ALA A 163 9.35 3.70 20.43
CA ALA A 163 9.90 4.36 19.25
C ALA A 163 8.79 4.78 18.29
N ALA A 164 7.82 3.90 18.05
CA ALA A 164 6.64 4.21 17.25
C ALA A 164 5.83 5.37 17.81
N GLN A 165 5.64 5.39 19.14
CA GLN A 165 4.97 6.48 19.82
C GLN A 165 5.71 7.82 19.65
N ARG A 166 7.04 7.83 19.88
CA ARG A 166 7.86 9.05 19.69
C ARG A 166 7.82 9.56 18.25
N LEU A 167 7.83 8.64 17.27
CA LEU A 167 7.72 9.02 15.86
C LEU A 167 6.40 9.77 15.61
N LEU A 168 5.27 9.26 16.09
CA LEU A 168 3.96 9.93 15.94
C LEU A 168 3.93 11.28 16.64
N GLU A 169 4.46 11.36 17.87
CA GLU A 169 4.47 12.60 18.67
C GLU A 169 5.30 13.73 18.05
N ARG A 170 6.36 13.38 17.33
CA ARG A 170 7.34 14.34 16.79
C ARG A 170 7.13 14.65 15.31
N SER A 171 6.19 14.00 14.66
CA SER A 171 5.95 14.11 13.22
C SER A 171 4.75 14.98 12.90
N LEU A 172 4.79 15.60 11.72
CA LEU A 172 3.63 16.21 11.09
C LEU A 172 2.85 15.15 10.31
N VAL A 173 1.79 14.61 10.90
CA VAL A 173 0.95 13.60 10.24
C VAL A 173 -0.20 14.30 9.52
N THR A 174 -0.34 14.03 8.20
CA THR A 174 -1.40 14.60 7.35
C THR A 174 -2.43 13.55 6.97
N ASP A 175 -3.66 13.98 6.63
CA ASP A 175 -4.75 13.08 6.27
C ASP A 175 -4.43 12.19 5.05
N ILE A 176 -3.75 12.77 4.07
CA ILE A 176 -3.43 12.10 2.81
C ILE A 176 -1.94 12.23 2.47
N PRO A 177 -1.33 11.24 1.78
CA PRO A 177 0.11 11.26 1.48
C PRO A 177 0.58 12.49 0.72
N ILE A 178 -0.24 13.03 -0.18
CA ILE A 178 0.09 14.26 -0.92
C ILE A 178 0.21 15.48 -0.01
N GLY A 179 -0.47 15.50 1.14
CA GLY A 179 -0.36 16.56 2.14
C GLY A 179 1.06 16.67 2.71
N ALA A 180 1.69 15.55 3.02
CA ALA A 180 3.08 15.51 3.48
C ALA A 180 4.07 16.02 2.40
N PHE A 181 3.87 15.63 1.14
CA PHE A 181 4.63 16.15 0.01
C PHE A 181 4.47 17.68 -0.12
N GLN A 182 3.23 18.18 0.00
CA GLN A 182 2.96 19.62 -0.06
C GLN A 182 3.56 20.38 1.12
N ALA A 183 3.59 19.80 2.33
CA ALA A 183 4.20 20.42 3.50
C ALA A 183 5.68 20.78 3.26
N VAL A 184 6.44 19.92 2.59
CA VAL A 184 7.83 20.24 2.20
C VAL A 184 7.87 21.35 1.13
N ARG A 185 7.02 21.31 0.11
CA ARG A 185 6.96 22.34 -0.90
C ARG A 185 6.58 23.71 -0.35
N GLN A 186 5.70 23.74 0.64
CA GLN A 186 5.24 24.96 1.33
C GLN A 186 6.17 25.38 2.49
N LYS A 187 7.30 24.68 2.68
CA LYS A 187 8.28 24.97 3.74
C LYS A 187 7.73 24.78 5.18
N GLN A 188 6.66 24.03 5.35
CA GLN A 188 6.09 23.68 6.65
C GLN A 188 6.88 22.54 7.32
N ALA A 189 7.51 21.68 6.51
CA ALA A 189 8.45 20.66 6.94
C ALA A 189 9.70 20.69 6.05
N ALA A 190 10.85 20.29 6.58
CA ALA A 190 12.07 20.16 5.79
C ALA A 190 12.09 18.84 5.00
N THR A 191 11.51 17.78 5.56
CA THR A 191 11.54 16.42 5.01
C THR A 191 10.17 15.75 5.19
N ALA A 192 9.78 14.99 4.19
CA ALA A 192 8.61 14.11 4.26
C ALA A 192 8.96 12.69 3.85
N LEU A 193 8.36 11.71 4.52
CA LEU A 193 8.35 10.31 4.11
C LEU A 193 7.09 10.09 3.26
N VAL A 194 7.27 9.83 1.97
CA VAL A 194 6.18 9.78 0.99
C VAL A 194 6.35 8.61 0.03
N PRO A 195 5.28 8.12 -0.61
CA PRO A 195 5.39 7.21 -1.74
C PRO A 195 6.40 7.70 -2.79
N SER A 196 7.23 6.80 -3.32
CA SER A 196 8.26 7.08 -4.32
C SER A 196 7.73 7.91 -5.49
N LEU A 197 6.50 7.61 -5.95
CA LEU A 197 5.82 8.33 -7.03
C LEU A 197 5.60 9.85 -6.78
N TYR A 198 5.63 10.29 -5.52
CA TYR A 198 5.67 11.72 -5.20
C TYR A 198 7.10 12.25 -5.12
N ALA A 199 8.03 11.48 -4.53
CA ALA A 199 9.41 11.88 -4.36
C ALA A 199 10.17 12.02 -5.69
N LEU A 200 9.79 11.27 -6.73
CA LEU A 200 10.31 11.42 -8.10
C LEU A 200 10.04 12.81 -8.72
N ARG A 201 9.20 13.64 -8.09
CA ARG A 201 8.97 15.03 -8.49
C ARG A 201 10.00 16.01 -7.91
N ALA A 202 11.02 15.51 -7.22
CA ALA A 202 12.14 16.30 -6.76
C ALA A 202 12.88 16.92 -7.98
N ASP A 203 13.25 18.19 -7.87
CA ASP A 203 13.91 18.95 -8.95
C ASP A 203 15.44 18.81 -8.93
N GLY A 204 15.99 18.21 -7.89
CA GLY A 204 17.43 18.05 -7.71
C GLY A 204 18.19 19.32 -7.37
N GLN A 205 17.51 20.44 -7.14
CA GLN A 205 18.08 21.73 -6.79
C GLN A 205 17.64 22.22 -5.41
N GLU A 206 16.34 22.37 -5.21
CA GLU A 206 15.74 22.75 -3.93
C GLU A 206 15.17 21.55 -3.17
N THR A 207 14.82 20.51 -3.91
CA THR A 207 14.22 19.29 -3.35
C THR A 207 14.89 18.04 -3.90
N PHE A 208 15.04 17.02 -3.06
CA PHE A 208 15.79 15.81 -3.35
C PHE A 208 15.00 14.59 -2.93
N LEU A 209 15.13 13.51 -3.70
CA LEU A 209 14.74 12.17 -3.27
C LEU A 209 15.93 11.55 -2.52
N GLN A 210 15.67 11.02 -1.32
CA GLN A 210 16.65 10.25 -0.54
C GLN A 210 16.02 8.96 -0.04
N ILE A 211 16.80 7.88 -0.02
CA ILE A 211 16.35 6.62 0.53
C ILE A 211 16.74 6.60 2.01
N PRO A 212 15.83 6.19 2.94
CA PRO A 212 16.19 6.01 4.34
C PRO A 212 17.40 5.06 4.48
N GLU A 213 18.29 5.32 5.41
CA GLU A 213 19.50 4.49 5.64
C GLU A 213 19.12 3.04 5.96
N GLU A 214 18.02 2.84 6.68
CA GLU A 214 17.49 1.52 7.02
C GLU A 214 16.79 0.81 5.85
N GLY A 215 16.71 1.45 4.71
CA GLY A 215 15.90 1.04 3.57
C GLY A 215 14.49 1.65 3.60
N PRO A 216 13.78 1.65 2.46
CA PRO A 216 12.42 2.15 2.39
C PRO A 216 11.44 1.22 3.11
N VAL A 217 10.41 1.81 3.71
CA VAL A 217 9.25 1.05 4.16
C VAL A 217 8.40 0.71 2.95
N LEU A 218 8.02 -0.56 2.80
CA LEU A 218 7.22 -1.04 1.68
C LEU A 218 5.74 -1.10 2.06
N ILE A 219 4.87 -0.61 1.18
CA ILE A 219 3.44 -0.86 1.24
C ILE A 219 3.11 -1.86 0.15
N PRO A 220 2.96 -3.16 0.47
CA PRO A 220 2.63 -4.16 -0.52
C PRO A 220 1.17 -4.06 -0.98
N SER A 221 0.93 -4.46 -2.21
CA SER A 221 -0.39 -4.76 -2.76
C SER A 221 -0.48 -6.24 -3.04
N TYR A 222 -1.60 -6.85 -2.66
CA TYR A 222 -1.85 -8.28 -2.84
C TYR A 222 -3.03 -8.53 -3.75
N PHE A 223 -2.91 -9.62 -4.53
CA PHE A 223 -4.02 -10.27 -5.18
C PHE A 223 -4.46 -11.47 -4.35
N CYS A 224 -5.77 -11.65 -4.18
CA CYS A 224 -6.36 -12.88 -3.69
C CYS A 224 -7.66 -13.23 -4.44
N ALA A 225 -8.06 -14.50 -4.39
CA ALA A 225 -9.23 -15.01 -5.08
C ALA A 225 -10.02 -15.95 -4.18
N ARG A 226 -11.36 -15.83 -4.18
CA ARG A 226 -12.25 -16.67 -3.40
C ARG A 226 -12.72 -17.88 -4.21
N THR A 227 -13.10 -18.94 -3.48
CA THR A 227 -13.67 -20.19 -4.02
C THR A 227 -15.12 -20.03 -4.50
N SER A 228 -15.69 -18.81 -4.45
CA SER A 228 -17.00 -18.47 -5.01
C SER A 228 -17.06 -18.63 -6.54
N ILE A 229 -15.90 -18.54 -7.21
CA ILE A 229 -15.74 -18.81 -8.64
C ILE A 229 -14.81 -20.02 -8.86
N PRO A 230 -14.91 -20.74 -9.98
CA PRO A 230 -14.00 -21.86 -10.28
C PRO A 230 -12.53 -21.45 -10.31
N GLN A 231 -11.66 -22.32 -9.79
CA GLN A 231 -10.22 -22.09 -9.73
C GLN A 231 -9.61 -21.76 -11.09
N SER A 232 -10.06 -22.43 -12.17
CA SER A 232 -9.57 -22.17 -13.53
C SER A 232 -9.85 -20.72 -13.98
N ILE A 233 -11.00 -20.18 -13.62
CA ILE A 233 -11.36 -18.79 -13.90
C ILE A 233 -10.57 -17.84 -13.01
N ALA A 234 -10.49 -18.10 -11.71
CA ALA A 234 -9.71 -17.28 -10.79
C ALA A 234 -8.23 -17.22 -11.19
N CYS A 235 -7.63 -18.37 -11.56
CA CYS A 235 -6.25 -18.42 -12.06
C CYS A 235 -6.07 -17.66 -13.39
N ARG A 236 -7.04 -17.75 -14.31
CA ARG A 236 -7.06 -16.95 -15.53
C ARG A 236 -7.11 -15.46 -15.20
N MET A 237 -8.02 -15.05 -14.34
CA MET A 237 -8.14 -13.65 -13.92
C MET A 237 -6.85 -13.10 -13.29
N ALA A 238 -6.16 -13.91 -12.47
CA ALA A 238 -4.85 -13.54 -11.95
C ALA A 238 -3.85 -13.23 -13.07
N LYS A 239 -3.78 -14.09 -14.11
CA LYS A 239 -2.88 -13.91 -15.25
C LYS A 239 -3.25 -12.73 -16.13
N GLU A 240 -4.54 -12.47 -16.32
CA GLU A 240 -5.03 -11.31 -17.09
C GLU A 240 -4.76 -9.98 -16.36
N ILE A 241 -4.91 -9.96 -15.03
CA ILE A 241 -4.68 -8.78 -14.20
C ILE A 241 -3.18 -8.55 -14.00
N LEU A 242 -2.41 -9.58 -13.60
CA LEU A 242 -0.97 -9.46 -13.36
C LEU A 242 -0.17 -9.73 -14.64
N CYS A 243 -0.67 -9.24 -15.77
CA CYS A 243 -0.04 -9.42 -17.08
C CYS A 243 1.19 -8.51 -17.26
N PRO A 244 2.09 -8.83 -18.20
CA PRO A 244 3.29 -8.03 -18.47
C PRO A 244 2.99 -6.56 -18.80
N GLU A 245 1.87 -6.27 -19.44
CA GLU A 245 1.45 -4.91 -19.80
C GLU A 245 1.24 -4.04 -18.54
N LEU A 246 0.40 -4.50 -17.60
CA LEU A 246 0.12 -3.75 -16.37
C LEU A 246 1.34 -3.73 -15.45
N CYS A 247 2.08 -4.84 -15.35
CA CYS A 247 3.30 -4.91 -14.55
C CYS A 247 4.37 -3.94 -15.06
N SER A 248 4.58 -3.86 -16.38
CA SER A 248 5.53 -2.93 -17.00
C SER A 248 5.11 -1.48 -16.81
N PHE A 249 3.80 -1.21 -16.88
CA PHE A 249 3.26 0.12 -16.60
C PHE A 249 3.60 0.58 -15.17
N TYR A 250 3.38 -0.28 -14.17
CA TYR A 250 3.72 0.03 -12.78
C TYR A 250 5.22 0.19 -12.56
N ALA A 251 6.05 -0.67 -13.15
CA ALA A 251 7.50 -0.58 -13.05
C ALA A 251 8.06 0.70 -13.68
N ALA A 252 7.42 1.20 -14.73
CA ALA A 252 7.83 2.43 -15.42
C ALA A 252 7.32 3.72 -14.76
N ASN A 253 6.32 3.62 -13.87
CA ASN A 253 5.66 4.78 -13.27
C ASN A 253 5.75 4.72 -11.74
N GLY A 254 6.40 5.72 -11.15
CA GLY A 254 6.43 5.89 -9.70
C GLY A 254 7.47 5.06 -8.96
N ASP A 255 8.39 4.42 -9.68
CA ASP A 255 9.46 3.60 -9.09
C ASP A 255 8.91 2.48 -8.20
N LEU A 256 7.80 1.87 -8.63
CA LEU A 256 7.14 0.80 -7.91
C LEU A 256 7.89 -0.53 -8.09
N ILE A 257 7.96 -1.31 -7.02
CA ILE A 257 8.55 -2.64 -7.05
C ILE A 257 7.45 -3.62 -7.51
N VAL A 258 7.65 -4.27 -8.64
CA VAL A 258 6.72 -5.26 -9.19
C VAL A 258 7.32 -6.64 -9.07
N TYR A 259 6.55 -7.63 -8.60
CA TYR A 259 7.06 -8.97 -8.29
C TYR A 259 6.96 -10.00 -9.41
N PRO A 260 5.99 -9.97 -10.36
CA PRO A 260 6.00 -10.89 -11.51
C PRO A 260 7.29 -10.81 -12.34
N GLU A 261 7.77 -11.97 -12.81
CA GLU A 261 9.10 -12.11 -13.47
C GLU A 261 9.27 -11.30 -14.75
N HIS A 262 8.18 -10.84 -15.35
CA HIS A 262 8.22 -10.12 -16.63
C HIS A 262 8.74 -8.69 -16.55
N THR A 263 8.96 -8.18 -15.34
CA THR A 263 9.32 -6.78 -15.15
C THR A 263 10.80 -6.61 -14.90
N SER A 264 11.48 -5.94 -15.81
CA SER A 264 12.83 -5.46 -15.57
C SER A 264 12.79 -4.31 -14.57
N GLN A 265 13.50 -4.42 -13.45
CA GLN A 265 13.51 -3.39 -12.41
C GLN A 265 14.88 -2.73 -12.29
N LYS A 266 14.89 -1.43 -12.55
CA LYS A 266 16.05 -0.58 -12.39
C LYS A 266 16.36 -0.32 -10.91
N SER A 267 15.32 -0.27 -10.07
CA SER A 267 15.37 0.23 -8.69
C SER A 267 15.69 -0.83 -7.64
N ARG A 268 15.75 -2.12 -8.00
CA ARG A 268 15.95 -3.19 -7.00
C ARG A 268 17.27 -3.09 -6.22
N GLN A 269 18.32 -2.56 -6.85
CA GLN A 269 19.61 -2.41 -6.18
C GLN A 269 19.62 -1.21 -5.22
N GLU A 270 18.78 -0.21 -5.48
CA GLU A 270 18.73 1.02 -4.69
C GLU A 270 17.93 0.83 -3.40
N TYR A 271 17.03 -0.17 -3.35
CA TYR A 271 16.16 -0.44 -2.19
C TYR A 271 16.67 -1.60 -1.31
N SER A 272 18.00 -1.80 -1.26
CA SER A 272 18.59 -2.74 -0.31
C SER A 272 18.20 -2.33 1.12
N GLY A 273 17.81 -3.29 1.95
CA GLY A 273 17.32 -3.02 3.31
C GLY A 273 15.85 -2.65 3.42
N ALA A 274 15.10 -2.66 2.30
CA ALA A 274 13.65 -2.45 2.32
C ALA A 274 12.96 -3.29 3.40
N CYS A 275 12.00 -2.70 4.09
CA CYS A 275 11.34 -3.32 5.23
C CYS A 275 9.81 -3.18 5.17
N CYS A 276 9.16 -4.18 5.77
CA CYS A 276 7.73 -4.23 5.99
C CYS A 276 7.53 -5.01 7.29
N PRO A 277 6.47 -4.80 8.07
CA PRO A 277 6.19 -5.61 9.25
C PRO A 277 6.09 -7.08 8.87
N SER A 278 6.76 -7.96 9.61
CA SER A 278 6.78 -9.40 9.30
C SER A 278 5.43 -10.07 9.59
N ALA A 279 5.08 -11.12 8.84
CA ALA A 279 3.85 -11.87 9.08
C ALA A 279 3.77 -12.42 10.51
N PRO A 280 4.81 -13.06 11.09
CA PRO A 280 4.74 -13.57 12.46
C PRO A 280 4.58 -12.49 13.53
N TRP A 281 5.02 -11.25 13.23
CA TRP A 281 4.82 -10.14 14.15
C TRP A 281 3.40 -9.59 14.06
N LEU A 282 2.86 -9.44 12.85
CA LEU A 282 1.48 -8.99 12.61
C LEU A 282 0.45 -9.94 13.23
N GLU A 283 0.68 -11.26 13.17
CA GLU A 283 -0.19 -12.28 13.80
C GLU A 283 -0.27 -12.14 15.32
N ARG A 284 0.73 -11.53 15.96
CA ARG A 284 0.78 -11.30 17.41
C ARG A 284 0.25 -9.92 17.82
N LEU A 285 0.28 -8.96 16.91
CA LEU A 285 -0.20 -7.60 17.18
C LEU A 285 -1.73 -7.59 17.12
N THR A 286 -2.38 -7.35 18.24
CA THR A 286 -3.82 -7.21 18.25
C THR A 286 -4.25 -5.86 17.68
N HIS A 287 -5.44 -5.82 17.08
CA HIS A 287 -6.07 -4.58 16.61
C HIS A 287 -6.17 -3.54 17.75
N GLU A 288 -6.59 -3.99 18.94
CA GLU A 288 -6.73 -3.12 20.11
C GLU A 288 -5.40 -2.51 20.56
N GLU A 289 -4.32 -3.29 20.65
CA GLU A 289 -2.98 -2.79 21.01
C GLU A 289 -2.48 -1.76 20.02
N PHE A 290 -2.63 -2.05 18.71
CA PHE A 290 -2.20 -1.11 17.67
C PHE A 290 -2.97 0.19 17.73
N TYR A 291 -4.30 0.14 17.75
CA TYR A 291 -5.13 1.34 17.74
C TYR A 291 -5.11 2.09 19.06
N HIS A 292 -4.85 1.43 20.19
CA HIS A 292 -4.61 2.12 21.45
C HIS A 292 -3.40 3.05 21.35
N LEU A 293 -2.27 2.59 20.79
CA LEU A 293 -1.10 3.45 20.57
C LEU A 293 -1.36 4.49 19.48
N TYR A 294 -1.95 4.06 18.37
CA TYR A 294 -2.10 4.87 17.16
C TYR A 294 -3.05 6.05 17.37
N CYS A 295 -4.23 5.81 17.97
CA CYS A 295 -5.25 6.83 18.16
C CYS A 295 -5.00 7.76 19.36
N GLN A 296 -4.19 7.36 20.35
CA GLN A 296 -3.86 8.23 21.47
C GLN A 296 -3.06 9.47 21.07
N LYS A 297 -2.31 9.38 20.00
CA LYS A 297 -1.32 10.39 19.61
C LYS A 297 -1.68 11.15 18.34
N LEU A 298 -2.70 10.69 17.64
CA LEU A 298 -3.19 11.40 16.47
C LEU A 298 -4.42 12.21 16.84
N PRO A 299 -4.50 13.50 16.46
CA PRO A 299 -5.72 14.27 16.61
C PRO A 299 -6.86 13.50 15.93
N LYS A 300 -8.01 13.42 16.59
CA LYS A 300 -9.18 12.77 15.99
C LYS A 300 -9.50 13.49 14.69
N ALA A 301 -9.84 12.75 13.64
CA ALA A 301 -10.20 13.30 12.33
C ALA A 301 -11.28 14.41 12.40
N SER A 302 -12.12 14.42 13.45
CA SER A 302 -13.07 15.49 13.77
C SER A 302 -12.44 16.84 14.07
N ASP A 303 -11.20 16.86 14.55
CA ASP A 303 -10.55 18.12 15.00
C ASP A 303 -9.94 18.87 13.81
N TRP A 304 -9.62 18.16 12.71
CA TRP A 304 -9.05 18.75 11.50
C TRP A 304 -10.09 19.37 10.55
N GLN A 305 -11.36 18.96 10.65
CA GLN A 305 -12.45 19.57 9.86
C GLN A 305 -12.84 20.97 10.38
N ALA A 306 -12.47 21.32 11.60
CA ALA A 306 -12.77 22.62 12.19
C ALA A 306 -11.86 23.74 11.65
N ASP A 307 -10.62 23.42 11.26
CA ASP A 307 -9.61 24.40 10.81
C ASP A 307 -9.60 24.65 9.29
N LEU A 308 -10.41 23.93 8.52
CA LEU A 308 -10.49 24.04 7.05
C LEU A 308 -11.79 24.71 6.55
N LYS A 309 -12.53 25.41 7.39
CA LYS A 309 -13.61 26.29 6.88
C LYS A 309 -13.01 27.63 6.43
N PRO A 310 -13.36 28.04 5.18
CA PRO A 310 -12.84 29.25 4.55
C PRO A 310 -13.23 30.54 5.27
#